data_6e5712d8c41b2807f103e78670663311
#
_entry.id   6e5712d8c41b2807f103e78670663311
#
_cell.length_a   1.000
_cell.length_b   1.000
_cell.length_c   1.000
_cell.angle_alpha   90.00
_cell.angle_beta   90.00
_cell.angle_gamma   90.00
#
_symmetry.space_group_name_H-M   'P 1'
#
loop_
_entity.id
_entity.type
_entity.pdbx_description
1 polymer ?
#
loop_
_entity_poly.entity_id
_entity_poly.type
_entity_poly.pdbx_seq_one_letter_code
_entity_poly.pdbx_strand_id
1 'polypeptide(L)'
;MRIFKTYGQEAIALITENPYRLARDIRGIGFRTADQVAAKLGIAKEAMIRVRAGLSFGLAEATGQGHCVQVALCAPTGRAAKRLTESTGLEGRTIHRLLEADPKTGGFKRGEEHPLECDLLVVDEASMVDVLLMRSLLKALPDGAALLLVGDVDQLPSVGPGQVLADIIGSDAVPVIRLTEVFRQAAQSRIITNAHRINQGQMPELTAPEGSDFFFVEADEPEDAARKLLTVVQNRIPKRFGLDPVRDVQVLCPMNRGSLGARTLNIALQQALNPPGAQRVERFGWTFCPGDKVMQVANDYERDVFNGDLGIITAIDMEESALTVSFEGRAVEYGFGELDELVLAYATTIHKAQGSEYPVVVIPLATQHYAMLARNLLYTGVTRGKRLVVLVGQRKALAMAVRNGNARRRWSKLREWLQGSSRGSSTRIGPQAA
;
A
#
# COMPACT_ATOMS: atom_id res chain seq x y z
N MET A 1 3.52 37.51 -9.10
CA MET A 1 4.75 37.44 -9.92
C MET A 1 5.74 36.34 -9.52
N ARG A 2 5.97 36.03 -8.21
CA ARG A 2 6.87 34.93 -7.77
C ARG A 2 6.38 33.53 -8.13
N ILE A 3 5.10 33.25 -7.97
CA ILE A 3 4.49 31.94 -8.28
C ILE A 3 4.68 31.57 -9.75
N PHE A 4 4.41 32.51 -10.65
CA PHE A 4 4.55 32.29 -12.08
C PHE A 4 6.03 32.09 -12.50
N LYS A 5 6.98 32.72 -11.80
CA LYS A 5 8.42 32.53 -12.03
C LYS A 5 8.89 31.13 -11.62
N THR A 6 8.26 30.52 -10.60
CA THR A 6 8.65 29.21 -10.08
C THR A 6 8.01 28.06 -10.87
N TYR A 7 6.74 28.20 -11.27
CA TYR A 7 5.94 27.10 -11.84
C TYR A 7 5.49 27.32 -13.29
N GLY A 8 5.75 28.49 -13.87
CA GLY A 8 5.39 28.81 -15.25
C GLY A 8 3.89 28.70 -15.52
N GLN A 9 3.53 28.15 -16.68
CA GLN A 9 2.13 27.98 -17.12
C GLN A 9 1.38 26.92 -16.31
N GLU A 10 2.09 26.00 -15.66
CA GLU A 10 1.49 24.93 -14.85
C GLU A 10 1.17 25.36 -13.40
N ALA A 11 1.44 26.61 -13.05
CA ALA A 11 1.29 27.14 -11.70
C ALA A 11 -0.10 26.88 -11.09
N ILE A 12 -1.16 27.06 -11.86
CA ILE A 12 -2.54 26.87 -11.38
C ILE A 12 -2.81 25.39 -11.11
N ALA A 13 -2.42 24.50 -12.02
CA ALA A 13 -2.61 23.07 -11.89
C ALA A 13 -1.85 22.51 -10.67
N LEU A 14 -0.57 22.86 -10.53
CA LEU A 14 0.29 22.40 -9.43
C LEU A 14 -0.18 22.91 -8.06
N ILE A 15 -0.66 24.16 -7.98
CA ILE A 15 -1.19 24.73 -6.72
C ILE A 15 -2.55 24.14 -6.37
N THR A 16 -3.36 23.86 -7.38
CA THR A 16 -4.67 23.18 -7.16
C THR A 16 -4.47 21.76 -6.70
N GLU A 17 -3.48 21.05 -7.22
CA GLU A 17 -3.11 19.71 -6.80
C GLU A 17 -2.53 19.70 -5.38
N ASN A 18 -1.59 20.59 -5.09
CA ASN A 18 -0.96 20.68 -3.78
C ASN A 18 -0.56 22.11 -3.42
N PRO A 19 -1.41 22.88 -2.72
CA PRO A 19 -1.13 24.26 -2.35
C PRO A 19 0.07 24.42 -1.39
N TYR A 20 0.46 23.37 -0.67
CA TYR A 20 1.59 23.42 0.26
C TYR A 20 2.96 23.40 -0.43
N ARG A 21 3.00 23.10 -1.73
CA ARG A 21 4.20 23.36 -2.56
C ARG A 21 4.63 24.82 -2.52
N LEU A 22 3.67 25.75 -2.37
CA LEU A 22 3.96 27.18 -2.21
C LEU A 22 4.90 27.46 -1.02
N ALA A 23 4.65 26.79 0.12
CA ALA A 23 5.47 26.98 1.32
C ALA A 23 6.83 26.31 1.22
N ARG A 24 6.93 25.22 0.43
CA ARG A 24 8.19 24.49 0.22
C ARG A 24 9.08 25.15 -0.84
N ASP A 25 8.48 25.57 -1.95
CA ASP A 25 9.23 25.92 -3.17
C ASP A 25 9.42 27.44 -3.32
N ILE A 26 8.70 28.27 -2.56
CA ILE A 26 8.76 29.74 -2.69
C ILE A 26 9.18 30.41 -1.38
N ARG A 27 10.38 30.95 -1.37
CA ARG A 27 10.92 31.66 -0.20
C ARG A 27 10.03 32.86 0.17
N GLY A 28 9.54 32.87 1.42
CA GLY A 28 8.67 33.92 1.97
C GLY A 28 7.17 33.60 1.92
N ILE A 29 6.78 32.42 1.43
CA ILE A 29 5.43 31.88 1.63
C ILE A 29 5.52 30.82 2.72
N GLY A 30 4.90 31.09 3.88
CA GLY A 30 4.85 30.15 4.98
C GLY A 30 3.63 29.23 4.92
N PHE A 31 3.62 28.20 5.80
CA PHE A 31 2.52 27.24 5.93
C PHE A 31 1.15 27.92 6.09
N ARG A 32 1.03 28.93 6.95
CA ARG A 32 -0.24 29.65 7.18
C ARG A 32 -0.85 30.23 5.90
N THR A 33 0.00 30.78 5.03
CA THR A 33 -0.46 31.33 3.74
C THR A 33 -0.87 30.20 2.77
N ALA A 34 -0.11 29.13 2.72
CA ALA A 34 -0.44 27.95 1.91
C ALA A 34 -1.73 27.29 2.41
N ASP A 35 -1.95 27.24 3.72
CA ASP A 35 -3.16 26.69 4.32
C ASP A 35 -4.41 27.55 4.06
N GLN A 36 -4.28 28.88 4.01
CA GLN A 36 -5.34 29.77 3.56
C GLN A 36 -5.70 29.53 2.08
N VAL A 37 -4.72 29.26 1.23
CA VAL A 37 -4.97 28.88 -0.17
C VAL A 37 -5.67 27.53 -0.24
N ALA A 38 -5.23 26.55 0.54
CA ALA A 38 -5.87 25.25 0.66
C ALA A 38 -7.35 25.38 1.08
N ALA A 39 -7.64 26.21 2.06
CA ALA A 39 -9.01 26.49 2.52
C ALA A 39 -9.87 27.14 1.42
N LYS A 40 -9.31 28.09 0.66
CA LYS A 40 -10.01 28.74 -0.47
C LYS A 40 -10.24 27.78 -1.65
N LEU A 41 -9.38 26.79 -1.82
CA LEU A 41 -9.55 25.71 -2.80
C LEU A 41 -10.54 24.64 -2.33
N GLY A 42 -11.11 24.78 -1.12
CA GLY A 42 -12.07 23.86 -0.56
C GLY A 42 -11.48 22.58 0.01
N ILE A 43 -10.16 22.57 0.30
CA ILE A 43 -9.49 21.43 0.92
C ILE A 43 -9.90 21.37 2.39
N ALA A 44 -10.58 20.28 2.79
CA ALA A 44 -11.04 20.07 4.16
C ALA A 44 -9.87 20.05 5.16
N LYS A 45 -10.12 20.44 6.42
CA LYS A 45 -9.07 20.47 7.46
C LYS A 45 -8.49 19.10 7.72
N GLU A 46 -9.30 18.06 7.57
CA GLU A 46 -8.97 16.66 7.77
C GLU A 46 -8.32 16.01 6.55
N ALA A 47 -8.23 16.71 5.42
CA ALA A 47 -7.60 16.19 4.21
C ALA A 47 -6.13 15.82 4.49
N MET A 48 -5.70 14.64 4.05
CA MET A 48 -4.37 14.11 4.31
C MET A 48 -3.25 15.09 3.94
N ILE A 49 -3.41 15.81 2.85
CA ILE A 49 -2.46 16.84 2.41
C ILE A 49 -2.33 17.98 3.42
N ARG A 50 -3.43 18.39 4.08
CA ARG A 50 -3.40 19.40 5.15
C ARG A 50 -2.80 18.84 6.44
N VAL A 51 -3.15 17.63 6.81
CA VAL A 51 -2.61 16.94 8.00
C VAL A 51 -1.09 16.78 7.87
N ARG A 52 -0.61 16.29 6.71
CA ARG A 52 0.84 16.15 6.44
C ARG A 52 1.57 17.50 6.50
N ALA A 53 1.02 18.51 5.86
CA ALA A 53 1.62 19.84 5.85
C ALA A 53 1.60 20.48 7.24
N GLY A 54 0.52 20.29 8.02
CA GLY A 54 0.41 20.75 9.40
C GLY A 54 1.41 20.08 10.32
N LEU A 55 1.61 18.77 10.20
CA LEU A 55 2.63 18.02 10.93
C LEU A 55 4.04 18.53 10.59
N SER A 56 4.36 18.66 9.30
CA SER A 56 5.66 19.20 8.86
C SER A 56 5.91 20.62 9.37
N PHE A 57 4.87 21.46 9.39
CA PHE A 57 4.98 22.82 9.92
C PHE A 57 5.16 22.82 11.45
N GLY A 58 4.37 22.02 12.19
CA GLY A 58 4.50 21.91 13.65
C GLY A 58 5.88 21.39 14.08
N LEU A 59 6.41 20.40 13.38
CA LEU A 59 7.77 19.89 13.59
C LEU A 59 8.82 20.97 13.26
N ALA A 60 8.70 21.69 12.17
CA ALA A 60 9.61 22.76 11.79
C ALA A 60 9.53 23.94 12.77
N GLU A 61 8.34 24.29 13.28
CA GLU A 61 8.15 25.34 14.29
C GLU A 61 8.78 24.94 15.64
N ALA A 62 8.56 23.69 16.08
CA ALA A 62 9.19 23.13 17.28
C ALA A 62 10.73 23.14 17.17
N THR A 63 11.26 22.71 16.01
CA THR A 63 12.71 22.75 15.73
C THR A 63 13.24 24.19 15.71
N GLY A 64 12.49 25.12 15.13
CA GLY A 64 12.82 26.56 15.09
C GLY A 64 12.83 27.24 16.47
N GLN A 65 12.13 26.67 17.44
CA GLN A 65 12.16 27.08 18.86
C GLN A 65 13.31 26.45 19.65
N GLY A 66 14.23 25.75 18.99
CA GLY A 66 15.39 25.12 19.62
C GLY A 66 15.14 23.70 20.16
N HIS A 67 13.96 23.13 19.88
CA HIS A 67 13.66 21.72 20.16
C HIS A 67 14.04 20.86 18.95
N CYS A 68 15.07 20.04 19.12
CA CYS A 68 15.44 19.05 18.12
C CYS A 68 14.50 17.84 18.25
N VAL A 69 13.44 17.77 17.46
CA VAL A 69 12.49 16.64 17.46
C VAL A 69 13.02 15.52 16.58
N GLN A 70 13.29 14.37 17.15
CA GLN A 70 13.71 13.17 16.42
C GLN A 70 12.47 12.37 15.99
N VAL A 71 12.25 12.29 14.67
CA VAL A 71 11.13 11.55 14.08
C VAL A 71 11.63 10.27 13.47
N ALA A 72 11.09 9.13 13.92
CA ALA A 72 11.30 7.83 13.30
C ALA A 72 10.07 7.45 12.46
N LEU A 73 10.30 7.05 11.20
CA LEU A 73 9.26 6.63 10.28
C LEU A 73 9.41 5.15 9.97
N CYS A 74 8.31 4.39 10.06
CA CYS A 74 8.35 2.99 9.69
C CYS A 74 7.04 2.49 9.08
N ALA A 75 7.15 1.33 8.40
CA ALA A 75 6.02 0.61 7.83
C ALA A 75 6.27 -0.91 7.90
N PRO A 76 5.23 -1.76 7.82
CA PRO A 76 5.38 -3.22 7.86
C PRO A 76 6.15 -3.80 6.67
N THR A 77 6.10 -3.16 5.49
CA THR A 77 6.71 -3.65 4.25
C THR A 77 7.76 -2.67 3.71
N GLY A 78 8.75 -3.19 2.95
CA GLY A 78 9.77 -2.38 2.31
C GLY A 78 9.20 -1.32 1.37
N ARG A 79 8.20 -1.69 0.56
CA ARG A 79 7.52 -0.76 -0.35
C ARG A 79 6.80 0.38 0.36
N ALA A 80 6.08 0.08 1.43
CA ALA A 80 5.43 1.11 2.22
C ALA A 80 6.46 2.05 2.87
N ALA A 81 7.56 1.50 3.40
CA ALA A 81 8.66 2.27 3.95
C ALA A 81 9.32 3.20 2.90
N LYS A 82 9.55 2.68 1.69
CA LYS A 82 10.10 3.46 0.58
C LYS A 82 9.15 4.59 0.15
N ARG A 83 7.86 4.31 -0.01
CA ARG A 83 6.84 5.34 -0.30
C ARG A 83 6.76 6.41 0.79
N LEU A 84 6.92 6.00 2.04
CA LEU A 84 6.98 6.93 3.17
C LEU A 84 8.19 7.86 3.05
N THR A 85 9.36 7.33 2.66
CA THR A 85 10.55 8.14 2.35
C THR A 85 10.31 9.12 1.21
N GLU A 86 9.77 8.65 0.08
CA GLU A 86 9.48 9.48 -1.10
C GLU A 86 8.48 10.61 -0.80
N SER A 87 7.48 10.34 0.03
CA SER A 87 6.42 11.30 0.35
C SER A 87 6.83 12.32 1.42
N THR A 88 7.73 11.98 2.32
CA THR A 88 8.13 12.84 3.45
C THR A 88 9.50 13.48 3.27
N GLY A 89 10.38 12.87 2.47
CA GLY A 89 11.80 13.24 2.37
C GLY A 89 12.64 12.79 3.57
N LEU A 90 12.04 12.09 4.57
CA LEU A 90 12.75 11.50 5.71
C LEU A 90 12.92 10.00 5.47
N GLU A 91 13.98 9.40 6.01
CA GLU A 91 14.24 7.97 5.88
C GLU A 91 13.14 7.14 6.56
N GLY A 92 12.34 6.42 5.77
CA GLY A 92 11.38 5.41 6.24
C GLY A 92 12.01 4.03 6.23
N ARG A 93 11.84 3.27 7.31
CA ARG A 93 12.39 1.92 7.45
C ARG A 93 11.28 0.90 7.61
N THR A 94 11.54 -0.37 7.30
CA THR A 94 10.62 -1.42 7.76
C THR A 94 10.66 -1.51 9.28
N ILE A 95 9.54 -1.91 9.91
CA ILE A 95 9.49 -2.11 11.37
C ILE A 95 10.60 -3.08 11.81
N HIS A 96 10.84 -4.15 11.05
CA HIS A 96 11.88 -5.13 11.35
C HIS A 96 13.29 -4.52 11.32
N ARG A 97 13.56 -3.63 10.36
CA ARG A 97 14.85 -2.93 10.26
C ARG A 97 15.01 -1.88 11.37
N LEU A 98 13.93 -1.16 11.68
CA LEU A 98 13.94 -0.18 12.76
C LEU A 98 14.21 -0.84 14.11
N LEU A 99 13.62 -2.01 14.36
CA LEU A 99 13.83 -2.78 15.59
C LEU A 99 15.10 -3.64 15.56
N GLU A 100 15.87 -3.64 14.47
CA GLU A 100 17.08 -4.42 14.30
C GLU A 100 16.82 -5.93 14.51
N ALA A 101 16.03 -6.54 13.62
CA ALA A 101 15.72 -7.97 13.68
C ALA A 101 17.00 -8.81 13.74
N ASP A 102 17.06 -9.74 14.70
CA ASP A 102 18.19 -10.64 14.89
C ASP A 102 17.84 -12.05 14.38
N PRO A 103 18.43 -12.48 13.27
CA PRO A 103 18.16 -13.81 12.70
C PRO A 103 18.56 -14.97 13.63
N LYS A 104 19.51 -14.74 14.55
CA LYS A 104 20.03 -15.79 15.46
C LYS A 104 19.06 -16.10 16.58
N THR A 105 18.44 -15.06 17.15
CA THR A 105 17.51 -15.20 18.27
C THR A 105 16.04 -15.24 17.82
N GLY A 106 15.74 -14.84 16.57
CA GLY A 106 14.39 -14.65 16.07
C GLY A 106 13.65 -13.47 16.70
N GLY A 107 14.36 -12.63 17.47
CA GLY A 107 13.83 -11.45 18.15
C GLY A 107 14.30 -10.14 17.53
N PHE A 108 14.32 -9.09 18.36
CA PHE A 108 14.77 -7.75 18.02
C PHE A 108 15.82 -7.28 19.00
N LYS A 109 16.81 -6.51 18.55
CA LYS A 109 17.83 -5.92 19.42
C LYS A 109 17.30 -4.67 20.14
N ARG A 110 16.37 -3.93 19.50
CA ARG A 110 15.69 -2.79 20.12
C ARG A 110 14.54 -3.28 20.99
N GLY A 111 14.45 -2.76 22.21
CA GLY A 111 13.47 -3.15 23.23
C GLY A 111 13.59 -2.26 24.47
N GLU A 112 13.10 -2.74 25.62
CA GLU A 112 13.11 -1.99 26.88
C GLU A 112 14.52 -1.60 27.35
N GLU A 113 15.53 -2.48 27.14
CA GLU A 113 16.92 -2.23 27.54
C GLU A 113 17.67 -1.32 26.52
N HIS A 114 17.26 -1.37 25.26
CA HIS A 114 17.83 -0.58 24.17
C HIS A 114 16.72 0.07 23.34
N PRO A 115 16.06 1.12 23.88
CA PRO A 115 14.95 1.77 23.21
C PRO A 115 15.37 2.49 21.92
N LEU A 116 14.40 2.85 21.12
CA LEU A 116 14.59 3.72 19.95
C LEU A 116 14.98 5.13 20.40
N GLU A 117 15.75 5.80 19.57
CA GLU A 117 16.10 7.20 19.78
C GLU A 117 15.15 8.08 18.95
N CYS A 118 13.96 8.35 19.50
CA CYS A 118 12.98 9.20 18.84
C CYS A 118 12.03 9.85 19.84
N ASP A 119 11.50 11.03 19.46
CA ASP A 119 10.44 11.74 20.19
C ASP A 119 9.07 11.45 19.57
N LEU A 120 9.04 11.08 18.29
CA LEU A 120 7.83 10.69 17.57
C LEU A 120 8.12 9.47 16.70
N LEU A 121 7.36 8.40 16.91
CA LEU A 121 7.33 7.23 16.04
C LEU A 121 6.07 7.28 15.18
N VAL A 122 6.23 7.27 13.85
CA VAL A 122 5.13 7.17 12.89
C VAL A 122 5.15 5.78 12.26
N VAL A 123 4.04 5.07 12.36
CA VAL A 123 3.83 3.74 11.75
C VAL A 123 2.77 3.87 10.67
N ASP A 124 3.17 3.77 9.41
CA ASP A 124 2.25 3.74 8.27
C ASP A 124 1.81 2.29 7.95
N GLU A 125 0.72 2.13 7.21
CA GLU A 125 0.08 0.83 6.92
C GLU A 125 -0.15 -0.02 8.20
N ALA A 126 -0.54 0.64 9.29
CA ALA A 126 -0.72 0.02 10.61
C ALA A 126 -1.80 -1.10 10.64
N SER A 127 -2.67 -1.18 9.64
CA SER A 127 -3.62 -2.28 9.44
C SER A 127 -2.93 -3.65 9.29
N MET A 128 -1.69 -3.65 8.79
CA MET A 128 -0.88 -4.86 8.59
C MET A 128 -0.08 -5.29 9.85
N VAL A 129 -0.08 -4.47 10.91
CA VAL A 129 0.67 -4.75 12.15
C VAL A 129 -0.13 -5.71 13.02
N ASP A 130 0.44 -6.86 13.36
CA ASP A 130 -0.13 -7.82 14.29
C ASP A 130 0.20 -7.50 15.76
N VAL A 131 -0.38 -8.28 16.69
CA VAL A 131 -0.20 -8.07 18.13
C VAL A 131 1.25 -8.29 18.56
N LEU A 132 1.96 -9.25 17.96
CA LEU A 132 3.34 -9.56 18.36
C LEU A 132 4.30 -8.46 17.91
N LEU A 133 4.13 -7.98 16.69
CA LEU A 133 4.94 -6.91 16.14
C LEU A 133 4.65 -5.57 16.85
N MET A 134 3.37 -5.28 17.15
CA MET A 134 3.00 -4.11 17.94
C MET A 134 3.60 -4.15 19.35
N ARG A 135 3.56 -5.32 20.01
CA ARG A 135 4.20 -5.50 21.32
C ARG A 135 5.70 -5.18 21.27
N SER A 136 6.39 -5.67 20.23
CA SER A 136 7.82 -5.41 20.05
C SER A 136 8.12 -3.93 19.82
N LEU A 137 7.29 -3.26 19.01
CA LEU A 137 7.36 -1.80 18.80
C LEU A 137 7.19 -1.02 20.10
N LEU A 138 6.15 -1.34 20.88
CA LEU A 138 5.87 -0.65 22.14
C LEU A 138 6.98 -0.85 23.18
N LYS A 139 7.63 -2.03 23.21
CA LYS A 139 8.78 -2.28 24.09
C LYS A 139 10.02 -1.46 23.71
N ALA A 140 10.16 -1.13 22.45
CA ALA A 140 11.27 -0.34 21.95
C ALA A 140 11.00 1.17 21.96
N LEU A 141 9.74 1.60 22.15
CA LEU A 141 9.36 3.00 22.18
C LEU A 141 9.74 3.62 23.53
N PRO A 142 10.50 4.74 23.57
CA PRO A 142 10.79 5.46 24.83
C PRO A 142 9.51 5.98 25.50
N ASP A 143 9.47 5.99 26.82
CA ASP A 143 8.30 6.43 27.62
C ASP A 143 7.82 7.86 27.28
N GLY A 144 8.76 8.75 26.92
CA GLY A 144 8.45 10.13 26.53
C GLY A 144 8.06 10.34 25.08
N ALA A 145 8.16 9.32 24.23
CA ALA A 145 7.90 9.44 22.81
C ALA A 145 6.42 9.33 22.48
N ALA A 146 5.98 10.10 21.48
CA ALA A 146 4.64 9.98 20.90
C ALA A 146 4.58 8.88 19.84
N LEU A 147 3.45 8.17 19.76
CA LEU A 147 3.17 7.16 18.73
C LEU A 147 2.01 7.62 17.84
N LEU A 148 2.25 7.69 16.54
CA LEU A 148 1.24 7.94 15.52
C LEU A 148 1.05 6.70 14.64
N LEU A 149 -0.14 6.11 14.67
CA LEU A 149 -0.53 5.00 13.82
C LEU A 149 -1.36 5.52 12.64
N VAL A 150 -0.93 5.23 11.42
CA VAL A 150 -1.64 5.59 10.18
C VAL A 150 -1.99 4.31 9.45
N GLY A 151 -3.22 4.20 8.95
CA GLY A 151 -3.62 3.00 8.20
C GLY A 151 -5.10 3.00 7.87
N ASP A 152 -5.48 2.06 7.01
CA ASP A 152 -6.85 1.86 6.55
C ASP A 152 -7.41 0.58 7.19
N VAL A 153 -8.35 0.75 8.13
CA VAL A 153 -8.96 -0.35 8.88
C VAL A 153 -9.85 -1.26 8.01
N ASP A 154 -10.27 -0.76 6.85
CA ASP A 154 -11.16 -1.46 5.93
C ASP A 154 -10.40 -2.32 4.91
N GLN A 155 -9.08 -2.15 4.80
CA GLN A 155 -8.20 -3.02 4.04
C GLN A 155 -8.03 -4.38 4.72
N LEU A 156 -7.27 -5.27 4.05
CA LEU A 156 -6.92 -6.57 4.62
C LEU A 156 -6.12 -6.38 5.92
N PRO A 157 -6.51 -7.06 7.00
CA PRO A 157 -5.77 -7.02 8.26
C PRO A 157 -4.43 -7.76 8.15
N SER A 158 -3.60 -7.66 9.21
CA SER A 158 -2.34 -8.40 9.32
C SER A 158 -2.52 -9.90 9.05
N VAL A 159 -1.48 -10.57 8.54
CA VAL A 159 -1.48 -12.04 8.42
C VAL A 159 -1.36 -12.70 9.80
N GLY A 160 -0.59 -12.10 10.70
CA GLY A 160 -0.39 -12.54 12.08
C GLY A 160 -1.62 -12.33 12.98
N PRO A 161 -1.52 -12.70 14.27
CA PRO A 161 -2.66 -12.70 15.19
C PRO A 161 -3.15 -11.31 15.55
N GLY A 162 -4.48 -11.19 15.75
CA GLY A 162 -5.14 -9.95 16.15
C GLY A 162 -5.46 -8.98 15.03
N GLN A 163 -5.96 -7.82 15.38
CA GLN A 163 -6.32 -6.71 14.49
C GLN A 163 -6.12 -5.37 15.22
N VAL A 164 -4.86 -5.08 15.50
CA VAL A 164 -4.44 -4.03 16.45
C VAL A 164 -5.08 -2.68 16.13
N LEU A 165 -4.99 -2.21 14.88
CA LEU A 165 -5.54 -0.92 14.48
C LEU A 165 -7.07 -0.86 14.71
N ALA A 166 -7.80 -1.90 14.33
CA ALA A 166 -9.25 -1.96 14.52
C ALA A 166 -9.63 -2.02 16.00
N ASP A 167 -8.87 -2.77 16.81
CA ASP A 167 -9.09 -2.88 18.26
C ASP A 167 -8.82 -1.55 18.98
N ILE A 168 -7.75 -0.84 18.61
CA ILE A 168 -7.43 0.49 19.14
C ILE A 168 -8.53 1.49 18.79
N ILE A 169 -8.91 1.58 17.50
CA ILE A 169 -9.97 2.46 17.04
C ILE A 169 -11.31 2.17 17.76
N GLY A 170 -11.64 0.88 17.90
CA GLY A 170 -12.89 0.46 18.51
C GLY A 170 -12.90 0.52 20.04
N SER A 171 -11.76 0.78 20.69
CA SER A 171 -11.65 0.91 22.15
C SER A 171 -12.08 2.28 22.65
N ASP A 172 -12.02 3.33 21.81
CA ASP A 172 -12.18 4.74 22.17
C ASP A 172 -11.24 5.21 23.30
N ALA A 173 -10.13 4.46 23.55
CA ALA A 173 -9.19 4.75 24.63
C ALA A 173 -8.11 5.75 24.24
N VAL A 174 -7.92 5.98 22.93
CA VAL A 174 -6.94 6.91 22.37
C VAL A 174 -7.59 7.85 21.36
N PRO A 175 -7.04 9.05 21.13
CA PRO A 175 -7.56 9.95 20.10
C PRO A 175 -7.50 9.31 18.71
N VAL A 176 -8.61 9.36 17.98
CA VAL A 176 -8.73 8.81 16.62
C VAL A 176 -9.24 9.90 15.69
N ILE A 177 -8.52 10.11 14.59
CA ILE A 177 -8.97 10.96 13.48
C ILE A 177 -9.32 10.06 12.30
N ARG A 178 -10.56 10.14 11.82
CA ARG A 178 -11.02 9.41 10.63
C ARG A 178 -11.14 10.37 9.46
N LEU A 179 -10.51 10.02 8.34
CA LEU A 179 -10.67 10.72 7.08
C LEU A 179 -11.88 10.13 6.35
N THR A 180 -13.00 10.84 6.38
CA THR A 180 -14.28 10.37 5.83
C THR A 180 -14.68 11.07 4.54
N GLU A 181 -14.06 12.20 4.22
CA GLU A 181 -14.43 13.00 3.05
C GLU A 181 -13.56 12.63 1.84
N VAL A 182 -14.22 12.33 0.74
CA VAL A 182 -13.58 12.16 -0.57
C VAL A 182 -13.37 13.54 -1.19
N PHE A 183 -12.13 13.86 -1.48
CA PHE A 183 -11.77 15.13 -2.08
C PHE A 183 -12.51 15.34 -3.43
N ARG A 184 -12.92 16.59 -3.74
CA ARG A 184 -13.77 16.91 -4.90
C ARG A 184 -13.23 16.38 -6.24
N GLN A 185 -11.91 16.43 -6.45
CA GLN A 185 -11.27 15.84 -7.63
C GLN A 185 -11.28 14.31 -7.61
N ALA A 186 -11.09 13.71 -6.43
CA ALA A 186 -11.19 12.27 -6.23
C ALA A 186 -12.63 11.75 -6.36
N ALA A 187 -13.64 12.59 -6.11
CA ALA A 187 -15.04 12.23 -6.29
C ALA A 187 -15.43 12.02 -7.77
N GLN A 188 -14.63 12.50 -8.73
CA GLN A 188 -14.80 12.22 -10.15
C GLN A 188 -14.25 10.85 -10.55
N SER A 189 -13.34 10.27 -9.76
CA SER A 189 -12.79 8.95 -9.99
C SER A 189 -13.81 7.87 -9.63
N ARG A 190 -14.12 7.00 -10.57
CA ARG A 190 -14.98 5.84 -10.34
C ARG A 190 -14.27 4.74 -9.56
N ILE A 191 -12.95 4.71 -9.58
CA ILE A 191 -12.18 3.81 -8.70
C ILE A 191 -12.52 4.14 -7.26
N ILE A 192 -12.44 5.42 -6.87
CA ILE A 192 -12.66 5.87 -5.49
C ILE A 192 -14.13 5.71 -5.08
N THR A 193 -15.07 6.19 -5.91
CA THR A 193 -16.49 6.07 -5.61
C THR A 193 -16.94 4.62 -5.51
N ASN A 194 -16.45 3.74 -6.39
CA ASN A 194 -16.75 2.32 -6.35
C ASN A 194 -16.05 1.60 -5.19
N ALA A 195 -14.84 1.99 -4.81
CA ALA A 195 -14.19 1.47 -3.61
C ALA A 195 -15.04 1.78 -2.35
N HIS A 196 -15.55 3.02 -2.21
CA HIS A 196 -16.46 3.37 -1.13
C HIS A 196 -17.78 2.57 -1.15
N ARG A 197 -18.40 2.40 -2.32
CA ARG A 197 -19.60 1.57 -2.45
C ARG A 197 -19.33 0.12 -2.01
N ILE A 198 -18.23 -0.46 -2.48
CA ILE A 198 -17.79 -1.80 -2.07
C ILE A 198 -17.62 -1.86 -0.56
N ASN A 199 -16.93 -0.89 0.04
CA ASN A 199 -16.69 -0.83 1.48
C ASN A 199 -17.99 -0.74 2.29
N GLN A 200 -19.00 -0.06 1.77
CA GLN A 200 -20.34 0.04 2.35
C GLN A 200 -21.23 -1.20 2.08
N GLY A 201 -20.71 -2.22 1.39
CA GLY A 201 -21.49 -3.41 1.01
C GLY A 201 -22.46 -3.19 -0.15
N GLN A 202 -22.27 -2.12 -0.91
CA GLN A 202 -23.06 -1.78 -2.08
C GLN A 202 -22.33 -2.21 -3.35
N MET A 203 -23.11 -2.70 -4.34
CA MET A 203 -22.54 -3.05 -5.64
C MET A 203 -21.89 -1.82 -6.28
N PRO A 204 -20.68 -1.94 -6.86
CA PRO A 204 -20.09 -0.88 -7.64
C PRO A 204 -20.95 -0.56 -8.88
N GLU A 205 -20.82 0.65 -9.40
CA GLU A 205 -21.42 1.02 -10.66
C GLU A 205 -20.63 0.41 -11.81
N LEU A 206 -21.28 -0.50 -12.54
CA LEU A 206 -20.66 -1.27 -13.62
C LEU A 206 -20.78 -0.62 -14.99
N THR A 207 -21.65 0.38 -15.14
CA THR A 207 -21.73 1.20 -16.36
C THR A 207 -20.51 2.09 -16.47
N ALA A 208 -19.79 2.03 -17.58
CA ALA A 208 -18.58 2.79 -17.81
C ALA A 208 -18.82 3.87 -18.87
N PRO A 209 -19.11 5.13 -18.50
CA PRO A 209 -19.18 6.24 -19.45
C PRO A 209 -17.81 6.49 -20.09
N GLU A 210 -17.80 7.32 -21.12
CA GLU A 210 -16.56 7.77 -21.73
C GLU A 210 -15.65 8.44 -20.69
N GLY A 211 -14.35 8.12 -20.72
CA GLY A 211 -13.39 8.61 -19.74
C GLY A 211 -13.39 7.89 -18.38
N SER A 212 -14.18 6.81 -18.21
CA SER A 212 -14.17 6.03 -16.96
C SER A 212 -12.80 5.41 -16.67
N ASP A 213 -12.42 5.41 -15.40
CA ASP A 213 -11.24 4.76 -14.82
C ASP A 213 -11.57 3.40 -14.18
N PHE A 214 -12.83 2.96 -14.21
CA PHE A 214 -13.29 1.70 -13.63
C PHE A 214 -14.18 0.94 -14.61
N PHE A 215 -13.86 -0.35 -14.84
CA PHE A 215 -14.58 -1.20 -15.78
C PHE A 215 -14.89 -2.58 -15.19
N PHE A 216 -15.99 -3.18 -15.64
CA PHE A 216 -16.32 -4.57 -15.40
C PHE A 216 -16.48 -5.30 -16.72
N VAL A 217 -15.71 -6.38 -16.90
CA VAL A 217 -15.80 -7.27 -18.06
C VAL A 217 -16.44 -8.57 -17.60
N GLU A 218 -17.72 -8.75 -17.94
CA GLU A 218 -18.47 -9.92 -17.53
C GLU A 218 -17.98 -11.20 -18.23
N ALA A 219 -17.88 -12.28 -17.48
CA ALA A 219 -17.53 -13.60 -17.96
C ALA A 219 -18.37 -14.64 -17.21
N ASP A 220 -18.87 -15.64 -17.92
CA ASP A 220 -19.76 -16.65 -17.35
C ASP A 220 -18.98 -17.75 -16.60
N GLU A 221 -17.86 -18.19 -17.20
CA GLU A 221 -17.02 -19.26 -16.69
C GLU A 221 -15.59 -18.81 -16.42
N PRO A 222 -14.83 -19.51 -15.54
CA PRO A 222 -13.46 -19.16 -15.22
C PRO A 222 -12.53 -19.14 -16.45
N GLU A 223 -12.71 -20.04 -17.39
CA GLU A 223 -11.90 -20.13 -18.62
C GLU A 223 -12.18 -18.94 -19.55
N ASP A 224 -13.43 -18.50 -19.65
CA ASP A 224 -13.81 -17.28 -20.37
C ASP A 224 -13.22 -16.04 -19.69
N ALA A 225 -13.24 -16.00 -18.37
CA ALA A 225 -12.63 -14.92 -17.61
C ALA A 225 -11.11 -14.84 -17.84
N ALA A 226 -10.40 -15.98 -17.87
CA ALA A 226 -8.97 -16.02 -18.19
C ALA A 226 -8.68 -15.49 -19.59
N ARG A 227 -9.43 -15.95 -20.61
CA ARG A 227 -9.29 -15.50 -22.00
C ARG A 227 -9.56 -14.00 -22.15
N LYS A 228 -10.65 -13.50 -21.54
CA LYS A 228 -11.01 -12.08 -21.55
C LYS A 228 -9.96 -11.23 -20.82
N LEU A 229 -9.42 -11.72 -19.70
CA LEU A 229 -8.35 -11.06 -18.95
C LEU A 229 -7.10 -10.90 -19.84
N LEU A 230 -6.63 -11.96 -20.48
CA LEU A 230 -5.49 -11.89 -21.40
C LEU A 230 -5.75 -10.87 -22.52
N THR A 231 -6.94 -10.89 -23.13
CA THR A 231 -7.32 -9.93 -24.17
C THR A 231 -7.33 -8.48 -23.64
N VAL A 232 -7.79 -8.26 -22.41
CA VAL A 232 -7.80 -6.94 -21.74
C VAL A 232 -6.38 -6.45 -21.55
N VAL A 233 -5.51 -7.26 -20.97
CA VAL A 233 -4.13 -6.90 -20.65
C VAL A 233 -3.30 -6.69 -21.91
N GLN A 234 -3.34 -7.66 -22.84
CA GLN A 234 -2.50 -7.65 -24.03
C GLN A 234 -2.93 -6.63 -25.08
N ASN A 235 -4.25 -6.41 -25.24
CA ASN A 235 -4.78 -5.67 -26.37
C ASN A 235 -5.57 -4.42 -26.00
N ARG A 236 -6.56 -4.54 -25.07
CA ARG A 236 -7.51 -3.44 -24.83
C ARG A 236 -6.88 -2.29 -24.08
N ILE A 237 -6.11 -2.57 -23.02
CA ILE A 237 -5.45 -1.55 -22.22
C ILE A 237 -4.41 -0.77 -23.05
N PRO A 238 -3.46 -1.43 -23.77
CA PRO A 238 -2.51 -0.71 -24.60
C PRO A 238 -3.18 0.13 -25.70
N LYS A 239 -4.15 -0.43 -26.41
CA LYS A 239 -4.82 0.26 -27.53
C LYS A 239 -5.64 1.47 -27.10
N ARG A 240 -6.34 1.37 -25.95
CA ARG A 240 -7.27 2.42 -25.50
C ARG A 240 -6.59 3.48 -24.62
N PHE A 241 -5.64 3.09 -23.81
CA PHE A 241 -5.05 3.96 -22.77
C PHE A 241 -3.56 4.26 -23.02
N GLY A 242 -2.92 3.62 -24.02
CA GLY A 242 -1.51 3.84 -24.31
C GLY A 242 -0.56 3.35 -23.20
N LEU A 243 -1.00 2.37 -22.39
CA LEU A 243 -0.26 1.87 -21.24
C LEU A 243 0.47 0.58 -21.57
N ASP A 244 1.69 0.42 -21.02
CA ASP A 244 2.51 -0.77 -21.24
C ASP A 244 1.95 -1.98 -20.44
N PRO A 245 1.64 -3.11 -21.09
CA PRO A 245 1.02 -4.25 -20.44
C PRO A 245 1.93 -4.95 -19.42
N VAL A 246 3.26 -4.80 -19.53
CA VAL A 246 4.23 -5.40 -18.60
C VAL A 246 4.53 -4.43 -17.45
N ARG A 247 4.82 -3.17 -17.74
CA ARG A 247 5.27 -2.18 -16.76
C ARG A 247 4.12 -1.58 -15.97
N ASP A 248 3.02 -1.20 -16.65
CA ASP A 248 1.94 -0.42 -16.04
C ASP A 248 0.82 -1.29 -15.48
N VAL A 249 0.64 -2.53 -15.99
CA VAL A 249 -0.46 -3.40 -15.59
C VAL A 249 -0.03 -4.39 -14.52
N GLN A 250 -0.84 -4.51 -13.47
CA GLN A 250 -0.70 -5.57 -12.47
C GLN A 250 -2.01 -6.36 -12.37
N VAL A 251 -1.91 -7.67 -12.57
CA VAL A 251 -3.03 -8.56 -12.30
C VAL A 251 -3.02 -8.95 -10.82
N LEU A 252 -4.14 -8.71 -10.12
CA LEU A 252 -4.28 -8.98 -8.68
C LEU A 252 -5.31 -10.09 -8.44
N CYS A 253 -4.83 -11.27 -8.09
CA CYS A 253 -5.65 -12.47 -7.92
C CYS A 253 -6.12 -12.63 -6.47
N PRO A 254 -7.36 -13.08 -6.23
CA PRO A 254 -7.80 -13.49 -4.90
C PRO A 254 -6.99 -14.66 -4.32
N MET A 255 -6.51 -15.55 -5.17
CA MET A 255 -5.81 -16.80 -4.79
C MET A 255 -4.53 -17.00 -5.62
N ASN A 256 -3.59 -17.80 -5.06
CA ASN A 256 -2.37 -18.15 -5.80
C ASN A 256 -2.56 -19.36 -6.74
N ARG A 257 -3.43 -20.32 -6.37
CA ARG A 257 -3.69 -21.56 -7.13
C ARG A 257 -5.05 -21.51 -7.83
N GLY A 258 -5.26 -22.41 -8.78
CA GLY A 258 -6.48 -22.51 -9.59
C GLY A 258 -6.33 -21.91 -10.97
N SER A 259 -7.34 -22.06 -11.86
CA SER A 259 -7.30 -21.60 -13.25
C SER A 259 -7.13 -20.07 -13.36
N LEU A 260 -7.70 -19.30 -12.42
CA LEU A 260 -7.55 -17.84 -12.28
C LEU A 260 -6.61 -17.46 -11.11
N GLY A 261 -5.75 -18.38 -10.66
CA GLY A 261 -4.74 -18.13 -9.64
C GLY A 261 -3.51 -17.43 -10.22
N ALA A 262 -2.80 -16.70 -9.36
CA ALA A 262 -1.64 -15.90 -9.78
C ALA A 262 -0.59 -16.75 -10.51
N ARG A 263 -0.32 -18.00 -10.05
CA ARG A 263 0.65 -18.88 -10.68
C ARG A 263 0.28 -19.26 -12.13
N THR A 264 -0.97 -19.66 -12.35
CA THR A 264 -1.46 -20.04 -13.68
C THR A 264 -1.52 -18.84 -14.62
N LEU A 265 -1.99 -17.69 -14.11
CA LEU A 265 -2.06 -16.47 -14.89
C LEU A 265 -0.68 -15.90 -15.22
N ASN A 266 0.33 -16.07 -14.39
CA ASN A 266 1.71 -15.67 -14.73
C ASN A 266 2.22 -16.41 -15.96
N ILE A 267 2.02 -17.73 -16.03
CA ILE A 267 2.43 -18.54 -17.19
C ILE A 267 1.67 -18.08 -18.45
N ALA A 268 0.37 -17.90 -18.34
CA ALA A 268 -0.46 -17.47 -19.47
C ALA A 268 -0.13 -16.04 -19.95
N LEU A 269 0.13 -15.13 -19.02
CA LEU A 269 0.52 -13.75 -19.33
C LEU A 269 1.93 -13.67 -19.90
N GLN A 270 2.89 -14.44 -19.38
CA GLN A 270 4.23 -14.55 -19.98
C GLN A 270 4.12 -15.01 -21.42
N GLN A 271 3.41 -16.10 -21.67
CA GLN A 271 3.23 -16.63 -23.03
C GLN A 271 2.57 -15.61 -23.97
N ALA A 272 1.68 -14.76 -23.47
CA ALA A 272 0.99 -13.75 -24.27
C ALA A 272 1.80 -12.47 -24.49
N LEU A 273 2.62 -12.04 -23.51
CA LEU A 273 3.28 -10.74 -23.51
C LEU A 273 4.79 -10.83 -23.81
N ASN A 274 5.45 -11.88 -23.35
CA ASN A 274 6.88 -12.14 -23.51
C ASN A 274 7.12 -13.65 -23.66
N PRO A 275 6.72 -14.25 -24.80
CA PRO A 275 6.86 -15.69 -25.00
C PRO A 275 8.34 -16.12 -24.91
N PRO A 276 8.64 -17.20 -24.15
CA PRO A 276 10.00 -17.67 -23.94
C PRO A 276 10.74 -17.94 -25.26
N GLY A 277 11.85 -17.22 -25.44
CA GLY A 277 12.74 -17.36 -26.58
C GLY A 277 13.87 -18.39 -26.35
N ALA A 278 14.94 -18.30 -27.17
CA ALA A 278 16.12 -19.15 -27.05
C ALA A 278 16.90 -18.86 -25.76
N GLN A 279 16.99 -17.59 -25.35
CA GLN A 279 17.65 -17.16 -24.14
C GLN A 279 16.69 -17.26 -22.96
N ARG A 280 16.77 -18.36 -22.23
CA ARG A 280 15.90 -18.63 -21.06
C ARG A 280 16.61 -19.50 -20.04
N VAL A 281 16.19 -19.42 -18.78
CA VAL A 281 16.61 -20.30 -17.70
C VAL A 281 15.39 -20.88 -16.98
N GLU A 282 15.40 -22.21 -16.76
CA GLU A 282 14.34 -22.92 -16.06
C GLU A 282 14.83 -23.32 -14.68
N ARG A 283 14.28 -22.70 -13.63
CA ARG A 283 14.63 -22.96 -12.22
C ARG A 283 13.42 -22.82 -11.33
N PHE A 284 13.39 -23.60 -10.28
CA PHE A 284 12.37 -23.55 -9.20
C PHE A 284 10.91 -23.54 -9.70
N GLY A 285 10.67 -24.19 -10.86
CA GLY A 285 9.34 -24.32 -11.48
C GLY A 285 8.86 -23.04 -12.20
N TRP A 286 9.79 -22.16 -12.56
CA TRP A 286 9.60 -21.01 -13.43
C TRP A 286 10.53 -21.07 -14.63
N THR A 287 10.09 -20.48 -15.74
CA THR A 287 10.92 -20.17 -16.88
C THR A 287 11.13 -18.67 -16.90
N PHE A 288 12.36 -18.21 -16.80
CA PHE A 288 12.74 -16.80 -16.81
C PHE A 288 13.35 -16.42 -18.14
N CYS A 289 12.95 -15.27 -18.68
CA CYS A 289 13.45 -14.73 -19.95
C CYS A 289 13.74 -13.23 -19.81
N PRO A 290 14.67 -12.67 -20.59
CA PRO A 290 14.81 -11.21 -20.68
C PRO A 290 13.47 -10.56 -21.05
N GLY A 291 13.13 -9.47 -20.38
CA GLY A 291 11.85 -8.78 -20.51
C GLY A 291 10.77 -9.26 -19.54
N ASP A 292 10.96 -10.35 -18.80
CA ASP A 292 10.00 -10.83 -17.82
C ASP A 292 9.88 -9.90 -16.63
N LYS A 293 8.64 -9.70 -16.18
CA LYS A 293 8.32 -9.04 -14.92
C LYS A 293 8.42 -10.05 -13.79
N VAL A 294 9.26 -9.73 -12.81
CA VAL A 294 9.52 -10.58 -11.64
C VAL A 294 9.27 -9.84 -10.34
N MET A 295 9.11 -10.61 -9.26
CA MET A 295 8.99 -10.10 -7.89
C MET A 295 10.00 -10.82 -7.01
N GLN A 296 10.71 -10.05 -6.20
CA GLN A 296 11.49 -10.56 -5.06
C GLN A 296 10.56 -11.15 -4.00
N VAL A 297 10.85 -12.33 -3.47
CA VAL A 297 10.02 -13.00 -2.46
C VAL A 297 10.67 -13.12 -1.09
N ALA A 298 11.93 -12.67 -0.98
CA ALA A 298 12.68 -12.58 0.27
C ALA A 298 13.20 -11.14 0.46
N ASN A 299 13.54 -10.76 1.70
CA ASN A 299 14.24 -9.49 1.92
C ASN A 299 15.74 -9.75 1.76
N ASP A 300 16.38 -9.02 0.86
CA ASP A 300 17.83 -8.96 0.73
C ASP A 300 18.30 -7.55 1.10
N TYR A 301 18.86 -7.43 2.30
CA TYR A 301 19.31 -6.15 2.83
C TYR A 301 20.66 -5.70 2.25
N GLU A 302 21.46 -6.63 1.73
CA GLU A 302 22.75 -6.33 1.11
C GLU A 302 22.55 -5.74 -0.27
N ARG A 303 21.64 -6.34 -1.04
CA ARG A 303 21.24 -5.86 -2.36
C ARG A 303 20.21 -4.73 -2.31
N ASP A 304 19.69 -4.38 -1.10
CA ASP A 304 18.61 -3.40 -0.89
C ASP A 304 17.36 -3.69 -1.74
N VAL A 305 16.96 -4.97 -1.80
CA VAL A 305 15.75 -5.44 -2.47
C VAL A 305 14.86 -6.16 -1.46
N PHE A 306 13.58 -5.85 -1.48
CA PHE A 306 12.67 -6.33 -0.45
C PHE A 306 11.58 -7.23 -1.02
N ASN A 307 11.03 -8.08 -0.14
CA ASN A 307 9.88 -8.91 -0.50
C ASN A 307 8.73 -8.05 -1.03
N GLY A 308 8.32 -8.36 -2.25
CA GLY A 308 7.30 -7.63 -2.99
C GLY A 308 7.85 -6.66 -4.05
N ASP A 309 9.15 -6.36 -4.07
CA ASP A 309 9.74 -5.49 -5.10
C ASP A 309 9.59 -6.10 -6.48
N LEU A 310 9.18 -5.26 -7.43
CA LEU A 310 9.03 -5.66 -8.83
C LEU A 310 10.22 -5.20 -9.66
N GLY A 311 10.71 -6.11 -10.48
CA GLY A 311 11.78 -5.83 -11.43
C GLY A 311 11.47 -6.41 -12.81
N ILE A 312 12.31 -6.01 -13.76
CA ILE A 312 12.30 -6.56 -15.11
C ILE A 312 13.65 -7.23 -15.35
N ILE A 313 13.62 -8.47 -15.82
CA ILE A 313 14.83 -9.17 -16.22
C ILE A 313 15.41 -8.46 -17.44
N THR A 314 16.65 -8.01 -17.34
CA THR A 314 17.34 -7.28 -18.42
C THR A 314 18.30 -8.16 -19.20
N ALA A 315 18.93 -9.14 -18.56
CA ALA A 315 19.88 -10.03 -19.19
C ALA A 315 19.92 -11.41 -18.51
N ILE A 316 20.30 -12.42 -19.26
CA ILE A 316 20.67 -13.75 -18.75
C ILE A 316 22.03 -14.10 -19.33
N ASP A 317 23.00 -14.37 -18.47
CA ASP A 317 24.33 -14.84 -18.83
C ASP A 317 24.44 -16.33 -18.54
N MET A 318 24.56 -17.15 -19.60
CA MET A 318 24.63 -18.59 -19.47
C MET A 318 26.04 -19.05 -19.11
N GLU A 319 27.10 -18.26 -19.43
CA GLU A 319 28.48 -18.57 -19.12
C GLU A 319 28.77 -18.35 -17.64
N GLU A 320 28.37 -17.20 -17.11
CA GLU A 320 28.51 -16.86 -15.69
C GLU A 320 27.40 -17.47 -14.83
N SER A 321 26.43 -18.15 -15.44
CA SER A 321 25.22 -18.67 -14.73
C SER A 321 24.51 -17.63 -13.89
N ALA A 322 24.33 -16.43 -14.44
CA ALA A 322 23.77 -15.27 -13.78
C ALA A 322 22.58 -14.68 -14.54
N LEU A 323 21.71 -13.97 -13.81
CA LEU A 323 20.54 -13.27 -14.32
C LEU A 323 20.49 -11.87 -13.72
N THR A 324 20.31 -10.85 -14.55
CA THR A 324 20.23 -9.46 -14.09
C THR A 324 18.79 -8.97 -14.10
N VAL A 325 18.34 -8.41 -12.96
CA VAL A 325 17.03 -7.78 -12.79
C VAL A 325 17.20 -6.28 -12.57
N SER A 326 16.44 -5.47 -13.27
CA SER A 326 16.35 -4.03 -13.02
C SER A 326 15.18 -3.75 -12.08
N PHE A 327 15.46 -3.34 -10.84
CA PHE A 327 14.48 -2.83 -9.87
C PHE A 327 14.51 -1.30 -9.89
N GLU A 328 13.50 -0.67 -10.47
CA GLU A 328 13.37 0.80 -10.59
C GLU A 328 14.62 1.49 -11.19
N GLY A 329 15.25 0.84 -12.17
CA GLY A 329 16.45 1.33 -12.86
C GLY A 329 17.77 0.91 -12.24
N ARG A 330 17.78 0.27 -11.06
CA ARG A 330 18.96 -0.31 -10.43
C ARG A 330 19.11 -1.76 -10.85
N ALA A 331 20.24 -2.13 -11.43
CA ALA A 331 20.55 -3.50 -11.82
C ALA A 331 21.03 -4.32 -10.60
N VAL A 332 20.45 -5.49 -10.44
CA VAL A 332 20.80 -6.46 -9.39
C VAL A 332 21.02 -7.82 -10.06
N GLU A 333 22.15 -8.45 -9.75
CA GLU A 333 22.54 -9.74 -10.29
C GLU A 333 22.16 -10.87 -9.33
N TYR A 334 21.71 -11.98 -9.91
CA TYR A 334 21.35 -13.23 -9.21
C TYR A 334 22.06 -14.40 -9.90
N GLY A 335 22.79 -15.19 -9.12
CA GLY A 335 23.23 -16.50 -9.58
C GLY A 335 22.03 -17.43 -9.81
N PHE A 336 22.16 -18.41 -10.70
CA PHE A 336 21.05 -19.35 -10.96
C PHE A 336 20.61 -20.17 -9.75
N GLY A 337 21.47 -20.28 -8.73
CA GLY A 337 21.13 -20.91 -7.44
C GLY A 337 20.24 -20.05 -6.54
N GLU A 338 20.18 -18.75 -6.77
CA GLU A 338 19.42 -17.77 -5.97
C GLU A 338 18.06 -17.43 -6.59
N LEU A 339 17.70 -18.05 -7.72
CA LEU A 339 16.44 -17.75 -8.43
C LEU A 339 15.18 -18.26 -7.72
N ASP A 340 15.30 -18.96 -6.58
CA ASP A 340 14.21 -19.24 -5.66
C ASP A 340 13.69 -17.99 -4.95
N GLU A 341 14.50 -16.93 -4.89
CA GLU A 341 14.09 -15.60 -4.41
C GLU A 341 13.24 -14.81 -5.40
N LEU A 342 13.12 -15.27 -6.65
CA LEU A 342 12.38 -14.61 -7.71
C LEU A 342 11.17 -15.44 -8.17
N VAL A 343 10.08 -14.76 -8.46
CA VAL A 343 8.91 -15.35 -9.12
C VAL A 343 8.43 -14.46 -10.25
N LEU A 344 7.79 -15.03 -11.27
CA LEU A 344 7.10 -14.23 -12.28
C LEU A 344 6.01 -13.39 -11.61
N ALA A 345 5.84 -12.15 -12.05
CA ALA A 345 4.99 -11.16 -11.38
C ALA A 345 4.06 -10.35 -12.30
N TYR A 346 3.70 -10.88 -13.47
CA TYR A 346 2.59 -10.34 -14.26
C TYR A 346 1.27 -10.40 -13.47
N ALA A 347 1.11 -11.45 -12.67
CA ALA A 347 0.04 -11.63 -11.71
C ALA A 347 0.59 -11.91 -10.31
N THR A 348 -0.03 -11.33 -9.29
CA THR A 348 0.27 -11.59 -7.88
C THR A 348 -1.03 -11.69 -7.08
N THR A 349 -0.96 -12.09 -5.81
CA THR A 349 -2.15 -12.07 -4.96
C THR A 349 -2.42 -10.68 -4.40
N ILE A 350 -3.69 -10.36 -4.13
CA ILE A 350 -4.08 -9.10 -3.48
C ILE A 350 -3.34 -8.93 -2.14
N HIS A 351 -3.11 -10.03 -1.40
CA HIS A 351 -2.34 -9.99 -0.15
C HIS A 351 -0.90 -9.52 -0.34
N LYS A 352 -0.21 -10.01 -1.37
CA LYS A 352 1.17 -9.59 -1.68
C LYS A 352 1.24 -8.17 -2.25
N ALA A 353 0.13 -7.63 -2.72
CA ALA A 353 0.03 -6.27 -3.24
C ALA A 353 -0.24 -5.22 -2.15
N GLN A 354 -0.42 -5.62 -0.87
CA GLN A 354 -0.59 -4.67 0.24
C GLN A 354 0.62 -3.74 0.34
N GLY A 355 0.39 -2.46 0.64
CA GLY A 355 1.41 -1.41 0.66
C GLY A 355 1.92 -0.97 -0.72
N SER A 356 1.43 -1.58 -1.82
CA SER A 356 1.81 -1.23 -3.20
C SER A 356 0.66 -0.53 -3.92
N GLU A 357 0.98 0.25 -4.96
CA GLU A 357 0.01 0.84 -5.88
C GLU A 357 0.52 0.70 -7.32
N TYR A 358 -0.41 0.59 -8.25
CA TYR A 358 -0.10 0.33 -9.66
C TYR A 358 -0.88 1.29 -10.56
N PRO A 359 -0.32 1.71 -11.70
CA PRO A 359 -1.05 2.52 -12.67
C PRO A 359 -2.36 1.84 -13.10
N VAL A 360 -2.31 0.54 -13.39
CA VAL A 360 -3.46 -0.26 -13.79
C VAL A 360 -3.55 -1.54 -12.96
N VAL A 361 -4.75 -1.83 -12.48
CA VAL A 361 -5.06 -3.08 -11.78
C VAL A 361 -6.13 -3.85 -12.53
N VAL A 362 -5.89 -5.15 -12.75
CA VAL A 362 -6.87 -6.09 -13.32
C VAL A 362 -7.14 -7.19 -12.30
N ILE A 363 -8.41 -7.39 -11.93
CA ILE A 363 -8.80 -8.35 -10.88
C ILE A 363 -9.72 -9.42 -11.45
N PRO A 364 -9.30 -10.70 -11.52
CA PRO A 364 -10.17 -11.79 -11.89
C PRO A 364 -11.11 -12.17 -10.72
N LEU A 365 -12.40 -12.32 -10.99
CA LEU A 365 -13.41 -12.68 -9.99
C LEU A 365 -14.25 -13.85 -10.48
N ALA A 366 -14.16 -14.99 -9.81
CA ALA A 366 -14.97 -16.16 -10.09
C ALA A 366 -15.50 -16.82 -8.80
N THR A 367 -16.62 -17.50 -8.87
CA THR A 367 -17.24 -18.17 -7.72
C THR A 367 -16.36 -19.27 -7.12
N GLN A 368 -15.44 -19.85 -7.90
CA GLN A 368 -14.42 -20.77 -7.37
C GLN A 368 -13.52 -20.13 -6.29
N HIS A 369 -13.43 -18.80 -6.23
CA HIS A 369 -12.70 -18.08 -5.19
C HIS A 369 -13.51 -17.91 -3.89
N TYR A 370 -14.64 -18.60 -3.71
CA TYR A 370 -15.64 -18.35 -2.66
C TYR A 370 -15.03 -18.14 -1.26
N ALA A 371 -13.98 -18.92 -0.90
CA ALA A 371 -13.32 -18.83 0.40
C ALA A 371 -12.58 -17.48 0.63
N MET A 372 -12.24 -16.78 -0.46
CA MET A 372 -11.51 -15.52 -0.46
C MET A 372 -12.36 -14.33 -0.89
N LEU A 373 -13.61 -14.56 -1.36
CA LEU A 373 -14.52 -13.49 -1.76
C LEU A 373 -15.04 -12.76 -0.52
N ALA A 374 -14.25 -11.80 -0.05
CA ALA A 374 -14.58 -10.92 1.07
C ALA A 374 -14.49 -9.46 0.64
N ARG A 375 -15.28 -8.62 1.29
CA ARG A 375 -15.38 -7.19 1.01
C ARG A 375 -14.04 -6.48 1.12
N ASN A 376 -13.33 -6.70 2.21
CA ASN A 376 -12.02 -6.10 2.46
C ASN A 376 -10.97 -6.56 1.45
N LEU A 377 -11.01 -7.82 0.95
CA LEU A 377 -10.12 -8.28 -0.10
C LEU A 377 -10.35 -7.51 -1.40
N LEU A 378 -11.62 -7.41 -1.82
CA LEU A 378 -11.98 -6.69 -3.05
C LEU A 378 -11.66 -5.19 -2.92
N TYR A 379 -12.00 -4.59 -1.78
CA TYR A 379 -11.68 -3.19 -1.47
C TYR A 379 -10.16 -2.95 -1.55
N THR A 380 -9.35 -3.79 -0.87
CA THR A 380 -7.88 -3.70 -0.94
C THR A 380 -7.39 -3.79 -2.39
N GLY A 381 -7.90 -4.74 -3.18
CA GLY A 381 -7.49 -4.89 -4.58
C GLY A 381 -7.83 -3.67 -5.44
N VAL A 382 -9.04 -3.12 -5.30
CA VAL A 382 -9.50 -1.94 -6.06
C VAL A 382 -8.70 -0.70 -5.69
N THR A 383 -8.41 -0.49 -4.41
CA THR A 383 -7.64 0.67 -3.93
C THR A 383 -6.15 0.64 -4.31
N ARG A 384 -5.65 -0.47 -4.90
CA ARG A 384 -4.28 -0.52 -5.45
C ARG A 384 -4.16 0.15 -6.82
N GLY A 385 -5.26 0.42 -7.52
CA GLY A 385 -5.27 1.05 -8.85
C GLY A 385 -5.27 2.57 -8.78
N LYS A 386 -4.33 3.21 -9.51
CA LYS A 386 -4.20 4.68 -9.58
C LYS A 386 -4.96 5.31 -10.73
N ARG A 387 -4.87 4.72 -11.92
CA ARG A 387 -5.37 5.30 -13.18
C ARG A 387 -6.49 4.48 -13.80
N LEU A 388 -6.47 3.16 -13.60
CA LEU A 388 -7.44 2.26 -14.19
C LEU A 388 -7.61 1.00 -13.33
N VAL A 389 -8.85 0.61 -13.09
CA VAL A 389 -9.21 -0.68 -12.50
C VAL A 389 -10.16 -1.42 -13.43
N VAL A 390 -9.84 -2.68 -13.73
CA VAL A 390 -10.68 -3.57 -14.53
C VAL A 390 -10.99 -4.83 -13.73
N LEU A 391 -12.25 -5.05 -13.40
CA LEU A 391 -12.71 -6.32 -12.86
C LEU A 391 -13.11 -7.24 -14.02
N VAL A 392 -12.65 -8.49 -14.02
CA VAL A 392 -12.96 -9.46 -15.07
C VAL A 392 -13.56 -10.72 -14.44
N GLY A 393 -14.78 -11.08 -14.76
CA GLY A 393 -15.37 -12.32 -14.25
C GLY A 393 -16.86 -12.29 -14.01
N GLN A 394 -17.29 -13.10 -13.03
CA GLN A 394 -18.70 -13.36 -12.78
C GLN A 394 -19.32 -12.28 -11.89
N ARG A 395 -20.45 -11.70 -12.33
CA ARG A 395 -21.24 -10.75 -11.54
C ARG A 395 -21.67 -11.35 -10.18
N LYS A 396 -21.95 -12.67 -10.15
CA LYS A 396 -22.28 -13.39 -8.93
C LYS A 396 -21.12 -13.39 -7.94
N ALA A 397 -19.88 -13.61 -8.40
CA ALA A 397 -18.68 -13.57 -7.56
C ALA A 397 -18.42 -12.17 -6.98
N LEU A 398 -18.61 -11.12 -7.81
CA LEU A 398 -18.54 -9.73 -7.37
C LEU A 398 -19.58 -9.45 -6.27
N ALA A 399 -20.83 -9.85 -6.48
CA ALA A 399 -21.90 -9.67 -5.48
C ALA A 399 -21.61 -10.44 -4.17
N MET A 400 -21.05 -11.65 -4.25
CA MET A 400 -20.61 -12.41 -3.08
C MET A 400 -19.53 -11.66 -2.31
N ALA A 401 -18.49 -11.16 -2.99
CA ALA A 401 -17.41 -10.41 -2.35
C ALA A 401 -17.93 -9.14 -1.65
N VAL A 402 -18.76 -8.36 -2.32
CA VAL A 402 -19.32 -7.11 -1.78
C VAL A 402 -20.20 -7.36 -0.55
N ARG A 403 -21.05 -8.40 -0.57
CA ARG A 403 -21.97 -8.72 0.55
C ARG A 403 -21.25 -9.36 1.72
N ASN A 404 -20.15 -10.07 1.49
CA ASN A 404 -19.41 -10.75 2.54
C ASN A 404 -18.56 -9.75 3.35
N GLY A 405 -19.19 -9.12 4.33
CA GLY A 405 -18.54 -8.24 5.31
C GLY A 405 -17.96 -8.98 6.54
N ASN A 406 -18.15 -10.29 6.60
CA ASN A 406 -17.63 -11.10 7.70
C ASN A 406 -16.13 -11.35 7.51
N ALA A 407 -15.30 -10.37 7.84
CA ALA A 407 -13.93 -10.68 8.21
C ALA A 407 -13.99 -11.71 9.34
N ARG A 408 -13.26 -12.84 9.23
CA ARG A 408 -13.18 -13.83 10.30
C ARG A 408 -12.87 -13.10 11.61
N ARG A 409 -13.79 -13.19 12.59
CA ARG A 409 -13.58 -12.57 13.89
C ARG A 409 -12.26 -13.09 14.45
N ARG A 410 -11.34 -12.19 14.69
CA ARG A 410 -10.05 -12.53 15.28
C ARG A 410 -10.16 -12.45 16.79
N TRP A 411 -9.61 -13.45 17.46
CA TRP A 411 -9.60 -13.49 18.90
C TRP A 411 -8.50 -12.58 19.42
N SER A 412 -8.87 -11.41 19.90
CA SER A 412 -8.03 -10.47 20.60
C SER A 412 -8.84 -9.88 21.74
N LYS A 413 -8.24 -9.73 22.92
CA LYS A 413 -8.84 -9.01 24.04
C LYS A 413 -8.32 -7.57 24.16
N LEU A 414 -7.54 -7.11 23.16
CA LEU A 414 -6.91 -5.80 23.21
C LEU A 414 -7.93 -4.67 23.39
N ARG A 415 -9.05 -4.74 22.65
CA ARG A 415 -10.13 -3.75 22.75
C ARG A 415 -10.70 -3.69 24.17
N GLU A 416 -11.04 -4.85 24.77
CA GLU A 416 -11.60 -4.91 26.12
C GLU A 416 -10.59 -4.43 27.18
N TRP A 417 -9.32 -4.77 27.04
CA TRP A 417 -8.28 -4.33 27.96
C TRP A 417 -8.07 -2.81 27.91
N LEU A 418 -8.04 -2.23 26.73
CA LEU A 418 -7.94 -0.78 26.56
C LEU A 418 -9.15 -0.05 27.17
N GLN A 419 -10.37 -0.59 27.00
CA GLN A 419 -11.58 -0.04 27.60
C GLN A 419 -11.61 -0.18 29.13
N GLY A 420 -11.07 -1.28 29.66
CA GLY A 420 -10.94 -1.50 31.12
C GLY A 420 -9.97 -0.54 31.79
N SER A 421 -8.87 -0.25 31.13
CA SER A 421 -7.84 0.69 31.62
C SER A 421 -8.36 2.15 31.67
N SER A 422 -9.19 2.56 30.70
CA SER A 422 -9.77 3.92 30.68
C SER A 422 -10.81 4.15 31.77
N ARG A 423 -11.50 3.12 32.23
CA ARG A 423 -12.46 3.22 33.35
C ARG A 423 -11.79 3.32 34.73
N GLY A 424 -10.56 2.86 34.86
CA GLY A 424 -9.78 2.91 36.11
C GLY A 424 -9.13 4.26 36.39
N SER A 425 -8.93 5.11 35.40
CA SER A 425 -8.26 6.43 35.54
C SER A 425 -9.20 7.59 35.88
N SER A 426 -10.52 7.39 35.81
CA SER A 426 -11.51 8.46 36.12
C SER A 426 -11.92 8.52 37.62
N THR A 427 -11.30 7.72 38.49
CA THR A 427 -11.62 7.73 39.93
C THR A 427 -10.39 8.13 40.74
N ARG A 428 -9.91 9.37 40.63
CA ARG A 428 -9.12 10.06 41.68
C ARG A 428 -8.81 11.50 41.28
N ILE A 429 -9.71 12.42 41.44
CA ILE A 429 -9.45 13.79 41.91
C ILE A 429 -10.77 14.27 42.49
N GLY A 430 -11.00 13.98 43.74
CA GLY A 430 -11.91 14.72 44.61
C GLY A 430 -11.08 15.60 45.53
N PRO A 431 -11.41 16.86 45.72
CA PRO A 431 -10.67 17.72 46.63
C PRO A 431 -10.97 17.32 48.07
N GLN A 432 -9.97 16.95 48.86
CA GLN A 432 -10.10 17.01 50.29
C GLN A 432 -9.95 18.48 50.73
N ALA A 433 -11.08 19.07 51.17
CA ALA A 433 -11.09 20.27 51.93
C ALA A 433 -10.76 19.90 53.42
N ALA A 434 -9.78 20.55 53.99
CA ALA A 434 -9.69 21.01 55.35
C ALA A 434 -8.49 21.93 55.49
#